data_1d5428e93aca743c0be8191ed8bc2f7c
#
_entry.id   1d5428e93aca743c0be8191ed8bc2f7c
#
_cell.length_a   1.000
_cell.length_b   1.000
_cell.length_c   1.000
_cell.angle_alpha   90.00
_cell.angle_beta   90.00
_cell.angle_gamma   90.00
#
_symmetry.space_group_name_H-M   'P 1'
#
loop_
_entity.id
_entity.type
_entity.pdbx_description
1 polymer ?
#
loop_
_entity_poly.entity_id
_entity_poly.type
_entity_poly.pdbx_seq_one_letter_code
_entity_poly.pdbx_strand_id
1 'polypeptide(L)'
;MRWGPTIGAGIAFLLVGIWVFIGVQSRTGLTPSAEPSVRRTGVAEVRSCATNPLDLWLTTVCEAQVRWEGEERTEDKRIHSVGPRVGAVDVQLRIDGSGAGRGGAGAKIVTADYPHRHDGALFFLLMMGIPGASMAIGVFLGSRLSRLLPEPAPEKFTLRPMERKRGRRKR
;
A
#
# COMPACT_ATOMS: atom_id res chain seq x y z
N MET A 1 -21.03 20.83 15.89
CA MET A 1 -20.59 19.43 15.67
C MET A 1 -19.14 19.41 15.23
N ARG A 2 -18.25 18.75 15.98
CA ARG A 2 -16.82 18.69 15.67
C ARG A 2 -16.53 17.54 14.71
N TRP A 3 -16.67 17.79 13.43
CA TRP A 3 -16.45 16.77 12.39
C TRP A 3 -14.97 16.54 12.08
N GLY A 4 -14.11 17.55 12.33
CA GLY A 4 -12.69 17.52 11.97
C GLY A 4 -11.92 16.31 12.53
N PRO A 5 -11.86 16.06 13.85
CA PRO A 5 -11.10 14.95 14.39
C PRO A 5 -11.68 13.58 14.01
N THR A 6 -13.01 13.48 13.85
CA THR A 6 -13.67 12.24 13.45
C THR A 6 -13.33 11.87 12.00
N ILE A 7 -13.38 12.85 11.08
CA ILE A 7 -13.01 12.66 9.68
C ILE A 7 -11.52 12.35 9.57
N GLY A 8 -10.66 13.11 10.29
CA GLY A 8 -9.22 12.87 10.31
C GLY A 8 -8.86 11.47 10.77
N ALA A 9 -9.47 10.99 11.85
CA ALA A 9 -9.30 9.63 12.34
C ALA A 9 -9.78 8.59 11.31
N GLY A 10 -10.94 8.80 10.69
CA GLY A 10 -11.46 7.92 9.65
C GLY A 10 -10.49 7.76 8.48
N ILE A 11 -9.95 8.88 7.97
CA ILE A 11 -8.98 8.87 6.87
C ILE A 11 -7.67 8.17 7.28
N ALA A 12 -7.15 8.45 8.47
CA ALA A 12 -5.93 7.82 8.96
C ALA A 12 -6.07 6.29 9.04
N PHE A 13 -7.18 5.80 9.60
CA PHE A 13 -7.46 4.38 9.68
C PHE A 13 -7.74 3.74 8.32
N LEU A 14 -8.35 4.47 7.38
CA LEU A 14 -8.51 4.01 6.00
C LEU A 14 -7.15 3.75 5.33
N LEU A 15 -6.20 4.67 5.48
CA LEU A 15 -4.84 4.51 4.94
C LEU A 15 -4.11 3.32 5.56
N VAL A 16 -4.25 3.12 6.87
CA VAL A 16 -3.73 1.93 7.56
C VAL A 16 -4.38 0.66 7.01
N GLY A 17 -5.70 0.66 6.79
CA GLY A 17 -6.42 -0.48 6.22
C GLY A 17 -5.95 -0.83 4.80
N ILE A 18 -5.72 0.17 3.95
CA ILE A 18 -5.16 -0.03 2.61
C ILE A 18 -3.77 -0.66 2.70
N TRP A 19 -2.92 -0.15 3.60
CA TRP A 19 -1.58 -0.69 3.78
C TRP A 19 -1.59 -2.14 4.28
N VAL A 20 -2.46 -2.47 5.25
CA VAL A 20 -2.66 -3.84 5.72
C VAL A 20 -3.14 -4.75 4.57
N PHE A 21 -4.09 -4.27 3.75
CA PHE A 21 -4.56 -5.03 2.58
C PHE A 21 -3.42 -5.35 1.61
N ILE A 22 -2.55 -4.35 1.29
CA ILE A 22 -1.37 -4.55 0.42
C ILE A 22 -0.45 -5.64 1.02
N GLY A 23 -0.17 -5.58 2.32
CA GLY A 23 0.66 -6.59 2.99
C GLY A 23 0.07 -8.00 2.93
N VAL A 24 -1.23 -8.13 3.19
CA VAL A 24 -1.93 -9.42 3.09
C VAL A 24 -1.90 -9.95 1.66
N GLN A 25 -2.18 -9.10 0.68
CA GLN A 25 -2.13 -9.45 -0.74
C GLN A 25 -0.73 -9.94 -1.14
N SER A 26 0.32 -9.21 -0.79
CA SER A 26 1.71 -9.57 -1.09
C SER A 26 2.12 -10.90 -0.45
N ARG A 27 1.64 -11.18 0.77
CA ARG A 27 1.94 -12.43 1.48
C ARG A 27 1.21 -13.64 0.92
N THR A 28 -0.06 -13.46 0.54
CA THR A 28 -0.91 -14.56 0.07
C THR A 28 -0.84 -14.79 -1.43
N GLY A 29 -0.28 -13.84 -2.18
CA GLY A 29 -0.27 -13.86 -3.64
C GLY A 29 -1.68 -13.79 -4.25
N LEU A 30 -2.65 -13.25 -3.50
CA LEU A 30 -4.04 -13.17 -3.94
C LEU A 30 -4.18 -12.13 -5.06
N THR A 31 -4.73 -12.54 -6.19
CA THR A 31 -4.95 -11.68 -7.37
C THR A 31 -6.37 -11.82 -7.90
N PRO A 32 -6.97 -10.73 -8.44
CA PRO A 32 -8.27 -10.79 -9.08
C PRO A 32 -8.20 -11.35 -10.50
N SER A 33 -7.01 -11.35 -11.11
CA SER A 33 -6.78 -11.78 -12.49
C SER A 33 -6.41 -13.25 -12.57
N ALA A 34 -6.58 -13.81 -13.77
CA ALA A 34 -6.16 -15.17 -14.08
C ALA A 34 -4.69 -15.45 -13.73
N GLU A 35 -4.32 -16.71 -13.72
CA GLU A 35 -2.94 -17.14 -13.43
C GLU A 35 -1.89 -16.30 -14.16
N PRO A 36 -0.84 -15.85 -13.46
CA PRO A 36 0.24 -15.12 -14.10
C PRO A 36 0.92 -15.99 -15.14
N SER A 37 1.22 -15.44 -16.29
CA SER A 37 2.02 -16.16 -17.27
C SER A 37 3.47 -16.21 -16.83
N VAL A 38 4.01 -17.44 -16.69
CA VAL A 38 5.46 -17.65 -16.51
C VAL A 38 6.13 -17.52 -17.87
N ARG A 39 6.99 -16.53 -18.01
CA ARG A 39 7.71 -16.31 -19.29
C ARG A 39 9.06 -16.98 -19.34
N ARG A 40 9.75 -17.03 -18.22
CA ARG A 40 11.09 -17.63 -18.11
C ARG A 40 11.24 -18.30 -16.77
N THR A 41 12.03 -19.35 -16.76
CA THR A 41 12.50 -20.05 -15.55
C THR A 41 14.02 -19.92 -15.49
N GLY A 42 14.57 -20.01 -14.29
CA GLY A 42 16.00 -19.92 -14.10
C GLY A 42 16.41 -20.19 -12.66
N VAL A 43 17.69 -20.08 -12.40
CA VAL A 43 18.27 -20.24 -11.05
C VAL A 43 18.89 -18.91 -10.64
N ALA A 44 18.62 -18.48 -9.43
CA ALA A 44 19.20 -17.27 -8.84
C ALA A 44 20.11 -17.64 -7.68
N GLU A 45 21.31 -17.09 -7.66
CA GLU A 45 22.22 -17.17 -6.52
C GLU A 45 22.02 -15.93 -5.66
N VAL A 46 21.45 -16.14 -4.46
CA VAL A 46 21.08 -15.07 -3.55
C VAL A 46 22.31 -14.56 -2.80
N ARG A 47 22.54 -13.22 -2.85
CA ARG A 47 23.62 -12.57 -2.14
C ARG A 47 23.17 -11.93 -0.85
N SER A 48 22.07 -11.20 -0.89
CA SER A 48 21.54 -10.51 0.28
C SER A 48 20.04 -10.38 0.20
N CYS A 49 19.37 -10.38 1.35
CA CYS A 49 17.93 -10.22 1.44
C CYS A 49 17.58 -9.17 2.47
N ALA A 50 16.59 -8.32 2.13
CA ALA A 50 16.01 -7.35 3.03
C ALA A 50 14.48 -7.49 3.04
N THR A 51 13.88 -7.35 4.21
CA THR A 51 12.43 -7.32 4.34
C THR A 51 11.85 -6.04 3.73
N ASN A 52 10.74 -6.17 3.02
CA ASN A 52 10.10 -5.04 2.38
C ASN A 52 9.16 -4.31 3.37
N PRO A 53 9.46 -3.08 3.80
CA PRO A 53 8.61 -2.33 4.73
C PRO A 53 7.26 -1.94 4.12
N LEU A 54 7.18 -1.81 2.79
CA LEU A 54 5.93 -1.47 2.11
C LEU A 54 4.89 -2.58 2.20
N ASP A 55 5.33 -3.83 2.34
CA ASP A 55 4.48 -5.01 2.48
C ASP A 55 4.37 -5.46 3.94
N LEU A 56 4.45 -4.55 4.90
CA LEU A 56 4.40 -4.85 6.34
C LEU A 56 5.48 -5.84 6.79
N TRP A 57 6.65 -5.83 6.15
CA TRP A 57 7.74 -6.82 6.36
C TRP A 57 7.32 -8.27 6.14
N LEU A 58 6.18 -8.51 5.47
CA LEU A 58 5.65 -9.84 5.20
C LEU A 58 6.31 -10.51 3.99
N THR A 59 6.97 -9.75 3.13
CA THR A 59 7.75 -10.23 1.99
C THR A 59 9.19 -9.79 2.08
N THR A 60 10.05 -10.47 1.34
CA THR A 60 11.48 -10.22 1.29
C THR A 60 11.89 -9.94 -0.15
N VAL A 61 12.75 -8.95 -0.34
CA VAL A 61 13.39 -8.65 -1.61
C VAL A 61 14.85 -9.04 -1.48
N CYS A 62 15.30 -9.92 -2.33
CA CYS A 62 16.67 -10.40 -2.34
C CYS A 62 17.40 -9.89 -3.60
N GLU A 63 18.64 -9.47 -3.44
CA GLU A 63 19.56 -9.22 -4.54
C GLU A 63 20.25 -10.52 -4.92
N ALA A 64 20.13 -10.92 -6.18
CA ALA A 64 20.61 -12.18 -6.65
C ALA A 64 21.16 -12.10 -8.06
N GLN A 65 22.10 -12.98 -8.38
CA GLN A 65 22.54 -13.25 -9.74
C GLN A 65 21.60 -14.30 -10.35
N VAL A 66 20.85 -13.88 -11.36
CA VAL A 66 19.90 -14.74 -12.06
C VAL A 66 20.52 -15.26 -13.34
N ARG A 67 20.48 -16.56 -13.54
CA ARG A 67 20.80 -17.26 -14.79
C ARG A 67 19.53 -17.88 -15.35
N TRP A 68 19.10 -17.38 -16.48
CA TRP A 68 17.92 -17.91 -17.15
C TRP A 68 18.20 -19.23 -17.85
N GLU A 69 17.22 -20.09 -17.90
CA GLU A 69 17.30 -21.33 -18.61
C GLU A 69 17.52 -21.08 -20.11
N GLY A 70 18.56 -21.69 -20.69
CA GLY A 70 18.97 -21.49 -22.09
C GLY A 70 19.87 -20.25 -22.33
N GLU A 71 20.22 -19.49 -21.29
CA GLU A 71 21.15 -18.36 -21.37
C GLU A 71 22.39 -18.62 -20.52
N GLU A 72 23.58 -18.39 -21.06
CA GLU A 72 24.83 -18.48 -20.29
C GLU A 72 25.10 -17.22 -19.46
N ARG A 73 24.43 -16.10 -19.82
CA ARG A 73 24.64 -14.81 -19.18
C ARG A 73 23.93 -14.76 -17.84
N THR A 74 24.64 -14.28 -16.82
CA THR A 74 24.07 -13.97 -15.51
C THR A 74 23.77 -12.49 -15.43
N GLU A 75 22.63 -12.14 -14.79
CA GLU A 75 22.19 -10.77 -14.58
C GLU A 75 21.91 -10.52 -13.10
N ASP A 76 22.40 -9.39 -12.56
CA ASP A 76 22.04 -8.97 -11.21
C ASP A 76 20.61 -8.41 -11.21
N LYS A 77 19.72 -9.06 -10.48
CA LYS A 77 18.29 -8.73 -10.41
C LYS A 77 17.78 -8.81 -8.97
N ARG A 78 16.68 -8.12 -8.74
CA ARG A 78 15.92 -8.24 -7.49
C ARG A 78 14.85 -9.30 -7.66
N ILE A 79 14.84 -10.25 -6.73
CA ILE A 79 13.85 -11.33 -6.67
C ILE A 79 12.95 -11.14 -5.43
N HIS A 80 11.68 -11.44 -5.58
CA HIS A 80 10.72 -11.41 -4.48
C HIS A 80 10.52 -12.79 -3.92
N SER A 81 10.57 -12.90 -2.59
CA SER A 81 10.38 -14.14 -1.84
C SER A 81 9.49 -13.91 -0.62
N VAL A 82 8.86 -14.95 -0.13
CA VAL A 82 8.04 -14.89 1.10
C VAL A 82 8.91 -14.80 2.36
N GLY A 83 10.16 -15.23 2.28
CA GLY A 83 11.09 -15.20 3.41
C GLY A 83 12.54 -15.08 2.93
N PRO A 84 13.47 -14.87 3.84
CA PRO A 84 14.89 -14.81 3.50
C PRO A 84 15.35 -16.11 2.87
N ARG A 85 16.15 -16.03 1.81
CA ARG A 85 16.72 -17.15 1.09
C ARG A 85 18.23 -17.03 1.11
N VAL A 86 18.90 -18.18 1.02
CA VAL A 86 20.36 -18.27 0.95
C VAL A 86 20.73 -19.30 -0.11
N GLY A 87 21.77 -18.99 -0.88
CA GLY A 87 22.28 -19.88 -1.91
C GLY A 87 21.45 -19.90 -3.19
N ALA A 88 21.49 -21.01 -3.93
CA ALA A 88 20.80 -21.17 -5.19
C ALA A 88 19.32 -21.45 -4.97
N VAL A 89 18.45 -20.69 -5.66
CA VAL A 89 16.99 -20.82 -5.61
C VAL A 89 16.41 -20.77 -7.02
N ASP A 90 15.38 -21.57 -7.26
CA ASP A 90 14.64 -21.52 -8.52
C ASP A 90 13.78 -20.28 -8.59
N VAL A 91 13.85 -19.60 -9.73
CA VAL A 91 13.13 -18.33 -9.95
C VAL A 91 12.32 -18.37 -11.25
N GLN A 92 11.26 -17.58 -11.26
CA GLN A 92 10.37 -17.45 -12.39
C GLN A 92 10.13 -15.97 -12.69
N LEU A 93 10.19 -15.61 -13.97
CA LEU A 93 9.72 -14.31 -14.45
C LEU A 93 8.22 -14.41 -14.70
N ARG A 94 7.42 -13.84 -13.80
CA ARG A 94 5.96 -13.79 -13.91
C ARG A 94 5.51 -12.44 -14.43
N ILE A 95 4.51 -12.48 -15.30
CA ILE A 95 3.82 -11.29 -15.79
C ILE A 95 2.39 -11.36 -15.28
N ASP A 96 2.03 -10.41 -14.42
CA ASP A 96 0.67 -10.28 -13.94
C ASP A 96 -0.22 -9.77 -15.07
N GLY A 97 -1.22 -10.57 -15.46
CA GLY A 97 -2.10 -10.32 -16.61
C GLY A 97 -3.02 -9.09 -16.53
N SER A 98 -2.91 -8.26 -15.49
CA SER A 98 -3.73 -7.06 -15.29
C SER A 98 -3.27 -5.83 -16.12
N GLY A 99 -2.29 -5.97 -16.97
CA GLY A 99 -1.64 -4.87 -17.71
C GLY A 99 -2.28 -4.46 -19.02
N ALA A 100 -3.63 -4.44 -19.13
CA ALA A 100 -4.30 -3.78 -20.26
C ALA A 100 -4.31 -2.24 -20.15
N GLY A 101 -3.71 -1.68 -19.12
CA GLY A 101 -3.56 -0.24 -18.93
C GLY A 101 -2.18 0.25 -19.35
N ARG A 102 -2.07 1.48 -19.84
CA ARG A 102 -0.89 2.20 -20.34
C ARG A 102 0.40 2.23 -19.50
N GLY A 103 0.46 1.48 -18.40
CA GLY A 103 1.65 1.29 -17.56
C GLY A 103 2.01 -0.19 -17.58
N GLY A 104 3.06 -0.52 -18.29
CA GLY A 104 3.51 -1.85 -18.66
C GLY A 104 3.19 -2.97 -17.68
N ALA A 105 2.85 -4.14 -18.22
CA ALA A 105 2.69 -5.36 -17.47
C ALA A 105 3.84 -5.51 -16.48
N GLY A 106 3.54 -5.47 -15.18
CA GLY A 106 4.56 -5.53 -14.15
C GLY A 106 5.20 -6.92 -14.14
N ALA A 107 6.31 -7.05 -14.88
CA ALA A 107 7.10 -8.27 -14.83
C ALA A 107 7.83 -8.32 -13.48
N LYS A 108 7.59 -9.37 -12.70
CA LYS A 108 8.25 -9.59 -11.42
C LYS A 108 9.02 -10.90 -11.46
N ILE A 109 10.24 -10.88 -10.91
CA ILE A 109 11.01 -12.08 -10.70
C ILE A 109 10.67 -12.57 -9.29
N VAL A 110 10.15 -13.76 -9.19
CA VAL A 110 9.73 -14.38 -7.93
C VAL A 110 10.36 -15.75 -7.77
N THR A 111 10.54 -16.22 -6.55
CA THR A 111 10.93 -17.60 -6.29
C THR A 111 9.85 -18.56 -6.78
N ALA A 112 10.21 -19.76 -7.22
CA ALA A 112 9.27 -20.74 -7.77
C ALA A 112 8.14 -21.09 -6.78
N ASP A 113 8.43 -21.07 -5.48
CA ASP A 113 7.49 -21.30 -4.38
C ASP A 113 6.71 -20.05 -3.94
N TYR A 114 6.86 -18.91 -4.65
CA TYR A 114 6.10 -17.71 -4.32
C TYR A 114 4.60 -17.95 -4.50
N PRO A 115 3.80 -17.71 -3.44
CA PRO A 115 2.39 -18.06 -3.47
C PRO A 115 1.66 -17.29 -4.57
N HIS A 116 0.75 -17.99 -5.20
CA HIS A 116 -0.21 -17.41 -6.12
C HIS A 116 -1.57 -18.05 -5.88
N ARG A 117 -2.56 -17.23 -5.61
CA ARG A 117 -3.93 -17.66 -5.42
C ARG A 117 -4.86 -16.79 -6.24
N HIS A 118 -5.56 -17.41 -7.16
CA HIS A 118 -6.61 -16.76 -7.93
C HIS A 118 -7.95 -16.98 -7.23
N ASP A 119 -8.48 -15.92 -6.65
CA ASP A 119 -9.82 -15.91 -6.06
C ASP A 119 -10.35 -14.47 -6.09
N GLY A 120 -11.06 -14.15 -7.17
CA GLY A 120 -11.59 -12.81 -7.39
C GLY A 120 -12.59 -12.39 -6.31
N ALA A 121 -13.42 -13.30 -5.82
CA ALA A 121 -14.42 -12.99 -4.80
C ALA A 121 -13.75 -12.64 -3.48
N LEU A 122 -12.78 -13.47 -3.05
CA LEU A 122 -12.01 -13.23 -1.83
C LEU A 122 -11.18 -11.94 -1.95
N PHE A 123 -10.59 -11.67 -3.13
CA PHE A 123 -9.83 -10.45 -3.38
C PHE A 123 -10.72 -9.21 -3.16
N PHE A 124 -11.89 -9.14 -3.79
CA PHE A 124 -12.81 -8.02 -3.65
C PHE A 124 -13.35 -7.87 -2.23
N LEU A 125 -13.65 -8.99 -1.56
CA LEU A 125 -14.11 -8.99 -0.18
C LEU A 125 -13.04 -8.40 0.76
N LEU A 126 -11.78 -8.80 0.61
CA LEU A 126 -10.68 -8.26 1.41
C LEU A 126 -10.35 -6.82 1.05
N MET A 127 -10.38 -6.46 -0.25
CA MET A 127 -10.12 -5.11 -0.74
C MET A 127 -11.12 -4.08 -0.21
N MET A 128 -12.38 -4.46 -0.07
CA MET A 128 -13.43 -3.59 0.50
C MET A 128 -13.55 -3.75 2.01
N GLY A 129 -13.40 -4.98 2.51
CA GLY A 129 -13.63 -5.32 3.92
C GLY A 129 -12.57 -4.73 4.85
N ILE A 130 -11.28 -4.89 4.53
CA ILE A 130 -10.20 -4.43 5.42
C ILE A 130 -10.17 -2.89 5.53
N PRO A 131 -10.12 -2.11 4.42
CA PRO A 131 -10.15 -0.66 4.51
C PRO A 131 -11.47 -0.13 5.08
N GLY A 132 -12.61 -0.74 4.70
CA GLY A 132 -13.92 -0.35 5.20
C GLY A 132 -14.06 -0.54 6.72
N ALA A 133 -13.66 -1.70 7.24
CA ALA A 133 -13.65 -1.99 8.67
C ALA A 133 -12.70 -1.04 9.42
N SER A 134 -11.50 -0.81 8.88
CA SER A 134 -10.53 0.12 9.46
C SER A 134 -11.09 1.54 9.54
N MET A 135 -11.71 2.03 8.48
CA MET A 135 -12.36 3.34 8.46
C MET A 135 -13.49 3.43 9.51
N ALA A 136 -14.34 2.41 9.62
CA ALA A 136 -15.42 2.37 10.61
C ALA A 136 -14.87 2.45 12.04
N ILE A 137 -13.80 1.70 12.33
CA ILE A 137 -13.09 1.76 13.62
C ILE A 137 -12.55 3.18 13.86
N GLY A 138 -11.91 3.80 12.85
CA GLY A 138 -11.37 5.14 12.94
C GLY A 138 -12.45 6.20 13.23
N VAL A 139 -13.58 6.13 12.55
CA VAL A 139 -14.74 7.01 12.80
C VAL A 139 -15.29 6.80 14.20
N PHE A 140 -15.43 5.54 14.63
CA PHE A 140 -15.91 5.22 15.99
C PHE A 140 -14.97 5.78 17.07
N LEU A 141 -13.67 5.51 16.95
CA LEU A 141 -12.67 6.02 17.89
C LEU A 141 -12.58 7.55 17.86
N GLY A 142 -12.59 8.15 16.68
CA GLY A 142 -12.60 9.60 16.50
C GLY A 142 -13.82 10.26 17.13
N SER A 143 -15.00 9.63 17.02
CA SER A 143 -16.22 10.13 17.66
C SER A 143 -16.17 10.05 19.20
N ARG A 144 -15.54 9.01 19.74
CA ARG A 144 -15.32 8.88 21.19
C ARG A 144 -14.30 9.91 21.68
N LEU A 145 -13.18 10.06 20.97
CA LEU A 145 -12.12 10.99 21.33
C LEU A 145 -12.59 12.46 21.26
N SER A 146 -13.43 12.80 20.28
CA SER A 146 -14.00 14.15 20.16
C SER A 146 -14.86 14.57 21.35
N ARG A 147 -15.43 13.61 22.10
CA ARG A 147 -16.21 13.85 23.34
C ARG A 147 -15.32 14.11 24.54
N LEU A 148 -14.08 13.60 24.51
CA LEU A 148 -13.12 13.74 25.63
C LEU A 148 -12.29 15.03 25.50
N LEU A 149 -12.22 15.62 24.31
CA LEU A 149 -11.48 16.87 24.11
C LEU A 149 -12.29 18.07 24.64
N PRO A 150 -11.68 18.93 25.47
CA PRO A 150 -12.33 20.13 25.99
C PRO A 150 -12.76 21.05 24.84
N GLU A 151 -13.90 21.74 25.01
CA GLU A 151 -14.35 22.70 24.00
C GLU A 151 -13.34 23.82 23.84
N PRO A 152 -12.90 24.14 22.60
CA PRO A 152 -12.11 25.34 22.40
C PRO A 152 -12.94 26.53 22.87
N ALA A 153 -12.30 27.40 23.63
CA ALA A 153 -12.94 28.64 24.07
C ALA A 153 -13.52 29.36 22.83
N PRO A 154 -14.77 29.85 22.91
CA PRO A 154 -15.38 30.55 21.80
C PRO A 154 -14.47 31.73 21.41
N GLU A 155 -14.00 31.72 20.16
CA GLU A 155 -13.26 32.87 19.63
C GLU A 155 -14.19 34.10 19.73
N LYS A 156 -13.84 35.00 20.63
CA LYS A 156 -14.51 36.31 20.71
C LYS A 156 -14.16 37.07 19.42
N PHE A 157 -15.05 36.99 18.44
CA PHE A 157 -14.98 37.87 17.30
C PHE A 157 -15.11 39.31 17.78
N THR A 158 -13.98 39.94 18.08
CA THR A 158 -13.94 41.38 18.28
C THR A 158 -14.13 42.02 16.91
N LEU A 159 -15.37 42.37 16.59
CA LEU A 159 -15.66 43.25 15.46
C LEU A 159 -14.91 44.55 15.71
N ARG A 160 -13.81 44.77 14.99
CA ARG A 160 -13.17 46.09 14.99
C ARG A 160 -14.19 47.08 14.43
N PRO A 161 -14.54 48.16 15.20
CA PRO A 161 -15.43 49.19 14.67
C PRO A 161 -14.82 49.75 13.39
N MET A 162 -15.56 49.71 12.30
CA MET A 162 -15.15 50.40 11.07
C MET A 162 -14.99 51.88 11.38
N GLU A 163 -13.76 52.35 11.43
CA GLU A 163 -13.44 53.77 11.55
C GLU A 163 -14.01 54.50 10.31
N ARG A 164 -15.15 55.14 10.51
CA ARG A 164 -15.83 55.94 9.48
C ARG A 164 -14.89 57.09 9.11
N LYS A 165 -14.12 56.97 8.01
CA LYS A 165 -13.33 58.07 7.46
C LYS A 165 -14.27 59.26 7.21
N ARG A 166 -14.28 60.22 8.15
CA ARG A 166 -14.93 61.53 7.95
C ARG A 166 -14.28 62.18 6.75
N GLY A 167 -15.00 62.21 5.65
CA GLY A 167 -14.61 62.94 4.44
C GLY A 167 -14.34 64.38 4.79
N ARG A 168 -13.09 64.78 4.71
CA ARG A 168 -12.64 66.19 4.83
C ARG A 168 -13.14 66.93 3.61
N ARG A 169 -14.30 67.57 3.76
CA ARG A 169 -14.88 68.49 2.76
C ARG A 169 -13.96 69.74 2.67
N LYS A 170 -13.13 69.78 1.63
CA LYS A 170 -12.39 71.03 1.29
C LYS A 170 -13.39 72.02 0.74
N ARG A 171 -13.48 73.25 1.40
CA ARG A 171 -14.01 74.45 0.81
C ARG A 171 -12.92 75.15 0.03
#